data_3c9a131b815f6c3a451f9d7d7814f6ff
#
_entry.id   3c9a131b815f6c3a451f9d7d7814f6ff
#
_cell.length_a   1.000
_cell.length_b   1.000
_cell.length_c   1.000
_cell.angle_alpha   90.00
_cell.angle_beta   90.00
_cell.angle_gamma   90.00
#
_symmetry.space_group_name_H-M   'P 1'
#
loop_
_entity.id
_entity.type
_entity.pdbx_description
1 polymer ?
#
loop_
_entity_poly.entity_id
_entity_poly.type
_entity_poly.pdbx_seq_one_letter_code
_entity_poly.pdbx_strand_id
1 'polypeptide(L)'
;MTSARTGIYPRHVGMLLGAVLAFSVSSAEAHHGSSISYNTDNQWSTWATVTRFNYLNPHPTMTFDRTVEGGVVEHWVAELLTNPSTMARAGWTRKRTLEALAPGTRVKLTLATSRAGGFSGIVMGIQNEDGEAVAGRGGGPGAKDLDGVPGGLQPEGNAVLPGQESR
;
A
#
# COMPACT_ATOMS: atom_id res chain seq x y z
N MET A 1 -4.08 -80.67 27.40
CA MET A 1 -2.99 -79.78 26.88
C MET A 1 -3.56 -78.92 25.78
N THR A 2 -3.97 -77.67 26.09
CA THR A 2 -4.65 -76.78 25.17
C THR A 2 -3.77 -75.57 24.99
N SER A 3 -3.25 -75.41 23.79
CA SER A 3 -2.42 -74.21 23.40
C SER A 3 -3.29 -73.06 22.98
N ALA A 4 -3.22 -71.99 23.71
CA ALA A 4 -3.87 -70.74 23.35
C ALA A 4 -2.95 -69.92 22.41
N ARG A 5 -3.40 -69.69 21.18
CA ARG A 5 -2.77 -68.71 20.22
C ARG A 5 -3.31 -67.34 20.46
N THR A 6 -2.47 -66.45 20.95
CA THR A 6 -2.74 -64.97 20.99
C THR A 6 -2.51 -64.38 19.64
N GLY A 7 -3.60 -63.98 19.01
CA GLY A 7 -3.55 -63.20 17.76
C GLY A 7 -3.31 -61.70 18.07
N ILE A 8 -2.19 -61.18 17.58
CA ILE A 8 -1.88 -59.75 17.62
C ILE A 8 -2.55 -59.10 16.42
N TYR A 9 -3.50 -58.19 16.65
CA TYR A 9 -4.15 -57.44 15.60
C TYR A 9 -3.38 -56.16 15.30
N PRO A 10 -2.90 -55.89 14.05
CA PRO A 10 -2.28 -54.66 13.69
C PRO A 10 -3.35 -53.64 13.29
N ARG A 11 -3.98 -53.01 14.25
CA ARG A 11 -5.06 -52.01 13.99
C ARG A 11 -4.67 -50.54 14.16
N HIS A 12 -3.43 -50.26 14.49
CA HIS A 12 -3.03 -48.87 14.84
C HIS A 12 -2.02 -48.21 13.88
N VAL A 13 -1.62 -48.87 12.78
CA VAL A 13 -0.67 -48.29 11.83
C VAL A 13 -1.37 -47.39 10.78
N GLY A 14 -2.68 -47.58 10.54
CA GLY A 14 -3.40 -46.80 9.55
C GLY A 14 -3.81 -45.38 9.97
N MET A 15 -3.74 -45.08 11.28
CA MET A 15 -4.28 -43.81 11.79
C MET A 15 -3.24 -42.70 11.92
N LEU A 16 -1.98 -43.00 11.81
CA LEU A 16 -0.85 -42.06 11.89
C LEU A 16 -0.46 -41.44 10.53
N LEU A 17 -0.79 -42.09 9.41
CA LEU A 17 -0.51 -41.53 8.07
C LEU A 17 -1.56 -40.46 7.60
N GLY A 18 -2.75 -40.46 8.17
CA GLY A 18 -3.79 -39.50 7.82
C GLY A 18 -3.64 -38.14 8.46
N ALA A 19 -2.89 -37.99 9.54
CA ALA A 19 -2.74 -36.74 10.29
C ALA A 19 -1.61 -35.84 9.77
N VAL A 20 -0.69 -36.35 8.95
CA VAL A 20 0.45 -35.59 8.44
C VAL A 20 0.10 -34.82 7.15
N LEU A 21 -0.95 -35.21 6.44
CA LEU A 21 -1.38 -34.52 5.19
C LEU A 21 -2.28 -33.32 5.41
N ALA A 22 -2.74 -33.04 6.63
CA ALA A 22 -3.67 -31.94 6.92
C ALA A 22 -2.99 -30.61 7.28
N PHE A 23 -1.65 -30.53 7.35
CA PHE A 23 -0.91 -29.32 7.69
C PHE A 23 -0.07 -28.74 6.53
N SER A 24 -0.39 -29.07 5.30
CA SER A 24 0.05 -28.25 4.15
C SER A 24 -0.86 -27.01 4.05
N VAL A 25 -0.86 -26.19 5.09
CA VAL A 25 -1.35 -24.80 4.94
C VAL A 25 -0.33 -24.12 4.04
N SER A 26 -0.64 -24.06 2.76
CA SER A 26 0.00 -23.12 1.85
C SER A 26 -0.04 -21.77 2.55
N SER A 27 1.12 -21.24 2.88
CA SER A 27 1.28 -19.82 3.20
C SER A 27 0.74 -19.06 1.98
N ALA A 28 -0.53 -18.68 2.03
CA ALA A 28 -1.09 -17.76 1.09
C ALA A 28 -0.24 -16.49 1.19
N GLU A 29 0.57 -16.25 0.19
CA GLU A 29 1.38 -15.04 0.11
C GLU A 29 0.42 -13.85 0.10
N ALA A 30 0.31 -13.19 1.25
CA ALA A 30 -0.45 -11.96 1.42
C ALA A 30 0.21 -10.77 0.67
N HIS A 31 1.12 -11.04 -0.27
CA HIS A 31 1.85 -10.02 -1.01
C HIS A 31 1.16 -9.55 -2.31
N HIS A 32 0.04 -10.14 -2.68
CA HIS A 32 -0.67 -9.76 -3.91
C HIS A 32 -1.68 -8.59 -3.76
N GLY A 33 -1.76 -7.96 -2.59
CA GLY A 33 -2.83 -6.99 -2.30
C GLY A 33 -2.70 -5.64 -3.00
N SER A 34 -1.50 -5.09 -3.17
CA SER A 34 -1.37 -3.70 -3.63
C SER A 34 -1.65 -3.52 -5.12
N SER A 35 -1.20 -4.42 -6.00
CA SER A 35 -1.48 -4.34 -7.44
C SER A 35 -2.94 -4.66 -7.80
N ILE A 36 -3.64 -5.42 -6.95
CA ILE A 36 -5.08 -5.67 -7.11
C ILE A 36 -5.89 -4.43 -6.73
N SER A 37 -5.49 -3.74 -5.66
CA SER A 37 -6.23 -2.60 -5.11
C SER A 37 -5.83 -1.27 -5.73
N TYR A 38 -4.60 -1.14 -6.25
CA TYR A 38 -4.04 0.10 -6.77
C TYR A 38 -3.47 -0.07 -8.17
N ASN A 39 -3.53 0.97 -8.98
CA ASN A 39 -2.99 1.00 -10.33
C ASN A 39 -1.49 1.33 -10.33
N THR A 40 -0.69 0.39 -9.83
CA THR A 40 0.76 0.58 -9.64
C THR A 40 1.56 0.75 -10.92
N ASP A 41 0.99 0.32 -12.06
CA ASP A 41 1.62 0.49 -13.38
C ASP A 41 1.42 1.90 -13.95
N ASN A 42 0.53 2.68 -13.35
CA ASN A 42 0.18 4.02 -13.80
C ASN A 42 0.38 5.05 -12.67
N GLN A 43 1.63 5.25 -12.30
CA GLN A 43 2.01 6.19 -11.25
C GLN A 43 2.03 7.62 -11.76
N TRP A 44 1.69 8.54 -10.88
CA TRP A 44 1.72 9.97 -11.16
C TRP A 44 2.23 10.75 -9.95
N SER A 45 2.71 11.97 -10.16
CA SER A 45 3.22 12.83 -9.08
C SER A 45 2.54 14.18 -9.07
N THR A 46 2.46 14.77 -7.90
CA THR A 46 1.88 16.11 -7.69
C THR A 46 2.42 16.75 -6.43
N TRP A 47 2.38 18.07 -6.36
CA TRP A 47 2.55 18.80 -5.11
C TRP A 47 1.28 18.69 -4.26
N ALA A 48 1.47 18.51 -2.98
CA ALA A 48 0.40 18.35 -2.00
C ALA A 48 0.78 18.96 -0.65
N THR A 49 -0.22 19.33 0.14
CA THR A 49 -0.06 19.75 1.52
C THR A 49 -0.59 18.68 2.45
N VAL A 50 0.25 18.17 3.33
CA VAL A 50 -0.15 17.17 4.32
C VAL A 50 -1.18 17.77 5.27
N THR A 51 -2.32 17.12 5.43
CA THR A 51 -3.33 17.51 6.43
C THR A 51 -3.28 16.63 7.67
N ARG A 52 -2.89 15.35 7.49
CA ARG A 52 -2.67 14.43 8.61
C ARG A 52 -1.75 13.29 8.19
N PHE A 53 -0.89 12.85 9.12
CA PHE A 53 -0.12 11.62 8.98
C PHE A 53 -0.34 10.71 10.20
N ASN A 54 -0.76 9.47 9.97
CA ASN A 54 -0.98 8.46 11.00
C ASN A 54 0.11 7.40 10.88
N TYR A 55 1.01 7.35 11.87
CA TYR A 55 2.07 6.34 11.93
C TYR A 55 1.54 5.05 12.57
N LEU A 56 0.86 4.22 11.79
CA LEU A 56 0.12 3.04 12.23
C LEU A 56 0.65 1.76 11.58
N ASN A 57 0.45 0.62 12.24
CA ASN A 57 0.64 -0.71 11.68
C ASN A 57 -0.69 -1.25 11.10
N PRO A 58 -0.67 -2.06 10.04
CA PRO A 58 0.50 -2.49 9.26
C PRO A 58 1.02 -1.41 8.29
N HIS A 59 0.19 -0.48 7.89
CA HIS A 59 0.53 0.59 6.95
C HIS A 59 0.18 1.96 7.52
N PRO A 60 1.14 2.90 7.52
CA PRO A 60 0.83 4.30 7.80
C PRO A 60 -0.15 4.85 6.76
N THR A 61 -0.96 5.82 7.19
CA THR A 61 -1.88 6.53 6.29
C THR A 61 -1.62 8.03 6.32
N MET A 62 -1.87 8.68 5.20
CA MET A 62 -1.74 10.12 5.06
C MET A 62 -3.01 10.69 4.44
N THR A 63 -3.48 11.81 4.95
CA THR A 63 -4.42 12.67 4.25
C THR A 63 -3.71 13.93 3.80
N PHE A 64 -4.06 14.42 2.63
CA PHE A 64 -3.44 15.59 2.04
C PHE A 64 -4.39 16.31 1.11
N ASP A 65 -4.12 17.58 0.91
CA ASP A 65 -4.82 18.44 -0.02
C ASP A 65 -3.93 18.73 -1.23
N ARG A 66 -4.49 18.70 -2.40
CA ARG A 66 -3.88 19.22 -3.61
C ARG A 66 -4.78 20.27 -4.25
N THR A 67 -4.18 21.35 -4.73
CA THR A 67 -4.90 22.36 -5.50
C THR A 67 -4.72 22.06 -6.98
N VAL A 68 -5.83 22.00 -7.69
CA VAL A 68 -5.85 21.76 -9.14
C VAL A 68 -6.25 23.03 -9.87
N GLU A 69 -6.29 22.96 -11.20
CA GLU A 69 -6.68 24.09 -12.06
C GLU A 69 -8.01 24.70 -11.61
N GLY A 70 -8.10 26.02 -11.68
CA GLY A 70 -9.26 26.77 -11.16
C GLY A 70 -9.28 26.96 -9.64
N GLY A 71 -8.23 26.54 -8.91
CA GLY A 71 -8.13 26.73 -7.46
C GLY A 71 -8.98 25.73 -6.66
N VAL A 72 -9.48 24.68 -7.29
CA VAL A 72 -10.24 23.62 -6.62
C VAL A 72 -9.30 22.79 -5.75
N VAL A 73 -9.72 22.54 -4.50
CA VAL A 73 -8.97 21.69 -3.56
C VAL A 73 -9.56 20.29 -3.56
N GLU A 74 -8.73 19.32 -3.85
CA GLU A 74 -9.04 17.90 -3.73
C GLU A 74 -8.49 17.34 -2.41
N HIS A 75 -9.35 16.68 -1.64
CA HIS A 75 -8.99 16.05 -0.36
C HIS A 75 -8.72 14.57 -0.59
N TRP A 76 -7.48 14.15 -0.42
CA TRP A 76 -7.01 12.80 -0.70
C TRP A 76 -6.70 12.01 0.58
N VAL A 77 -6.87 10.70 0.50
CA VAL A 77 -6.36 9.74 1.48
C VAL A 77 -5.47 8.71 0.78
N ALA A 78 -4.32 8.43 1.35
CA ALA A 78 -3.44 7.39 0.83
C ALA A 78 -2.77 6.60 1.96
N GLU A 79 -2.51 5.32 1.71
CA GLU A 79 -1.67 4.53 2.59
C GLU A 79 -0.23 4.46 2.07
N LEU A 80 0.73 4.22 2.96
CA LEU A 80 2.11 3.98 2.58
C LEU A 80 2.37 2.48 2.47
N LEU A 81 3.02 2.08 1.39
CA LEU A 81 3.40 0.67 1.19
C LEU A 81 4.42 0.17 2.23
N THR A 82 5.22 1.08 2.79
CA THR A 82 6.27 0.75 3.76
C THR A 82 5.70 0.74 5.18
N ASN A 83 5.84 -0.39 5.88
CA ASN A 83 5.40 -0.49 7.26
C ASN A 83 6.32 0.28 8.23
N PRO A 84 5.83 0.65 9.43
CA PRO A 84 6.58 1.43 10.42
C PRO A 84 7.92 0.83 10.83
N SER A 85 8.00 -0.50 10.93
CA SER A 85 9.26 -1.17 11.33
C SER A 85 10.35 -1.01 10.26
N THR A 86 9.98 -1.08 8.99
CA THR A 86 10.90 -0.85 7.87
C THR A 86 11.32 0.61 7.79
N MET A 87 10.39 1.55 8.01
CA MET A 87 10.69 2.97 8.09
C MET A 87 11.69 3.27 9.21
N ALA A 88 11.45 2.72 10.40
CA ALA A 88 12.34 2.94 11.55
C ALA A 88 13.75 2.40 11.31
N ARG A 89 13.91 1.22 10.68
CA ARG A 89 15.22 0.68 10.29
C ARG A 89 15.95 1.55 9.28
N ALA A 90 15.23 2.27 8.43
CA ALA A 90 15.77 3.25 7.51
C ALA A 90 16.02 4.63 8.16
N GLY A 91 15.95 4.73 9.49
CA GLY A 91 16.16 5.98 10.22
C GLY A 91 14.94 6.90 10.30
N TRP A 92 13.81 6.48 9.74
CA TRP A 92 12.53 7.20 9.80
C TRP A 92 11.72 6.73 11.00
N THR A 93 12.20 7.10 12.19
CA THR A 93 11.48 6.84 13.45
C THR A 93 10.13 7.54 13.46
N ARG A 94 9.22 7.10 14.34
CA ARG A 94 7.91 7.74 14.51
C ARG A 94 8.04 9.25 14.71
N LYS A 95 8.93 9.70 15.60
CA LYS A 95 9.15 11.12 15.89
C LYS A 95 9.56 11.88 14.63
N ARG A 96 10.65 11.45 13.99
CA ARG A 96 11.17 12.09 12.79
C ARG A 96 10.14 12.15 11.67
N THR A 97 9.38 11.07 11.47
CA THR A 97 8.37 11.01 10.40
C THR A 97 7.21 11.97 10.68
N LEU A 98 6.72 12.03 11.92
CA LEU A 98 5.65 12.94 12.29
C LEU A 98 6.06 14.42 12.23
N GLU A 99 7.34 14.72 12.48
CA GLU A 99 7.90 16.07 12.31
C GLU A 99 8.01 16.44 10.82
N ALA A 100 8.54 15.55 9.98
CA ALA A 100 8.73 15.78 8.55
C ALA A 100 7.42 15.82 7.76
N LEU A 101 6.37 15.16 8.24
CA LEU A 101 5.05 15.09 7.63
C LEU A 101 3.97 15.71 8.53
N ALA A 102 4.34 16.77 9.26
CA ALA A 102 3.40 17.52 10.07
C ALA A 102 2.31 18.18 9.20
N PRO A 103 1.09 18.39 9.74
CA PRO A 103 0.06 19.15 9.03
C PRO A 103 0.57 20.52 8.55
N GLY A 104 0.30 20.84 7.30
CA GLY A 104 0.78 22.05 6.62
C GLY A 104 2.09 21.85 5.85
N THR A 105 2.80 20.74 6.02
CA THR A 105 4.02 20.46 5.25
C THR A 105 3.68 20.25 3.77
N ARG A 106 4.41 20.94 2.89
CA ARG A 106 4.32 20.76 1.45
C ARG A 106 5.29 19.69 0.99
N VAL A 107 4.79 18.73 0.20
CA VAL A 107 5.57 17.59 -0.31
C VAL A 107 5.22 17.31 -1.77
N LYS A 108 6.15 16.75 -2.52
CA LYS A 108 5.87 16.14 -3.81
C LYS A 108 5.60 14.64 -3.59
N LEU A 109 4.40 14.21 -3.92
CA LEU A 109 3.95 12.83 -3.78
C LEU A 109 4.01 12.11 -5.12
N THR A 110 4.47 10.87 -5.11
CA THR A 110 4.25 9.91 -6.19
C THR A 110 3.20 8.91 -5.71
N LEU A 111 2.15 8.74 -6.48
CA LEU A 111 0.95 8.00 -6.11
C LEU A 111 0.58 6.96 -7.18
N ALA A 112 -0.04 5.87 -6.74
CA ALA A 112 -0.84 4.99 -7.57
C ALA A 112 -2.28 5.03 -7.05
N THR A 113 -3.25 5.32 -7.92
CA THR A 113 -4.65 5.50 -7.52
C THR A 113 -5.31 4.20 -7.17
N SER A 114 -6.31 4.26 -6.30
CA SER A 114 -7.18 3.13 -5.99
C SER A 114 -8.00 2.73 -7.22
N ARG A 115 -8.08 1.43 -7.51
CA ARG A 115 -8.96 0.90 -8.56
C ARG A 115 -10.45 1.00 -8.21
N ALA A 116 -10.76 1.22 -6.93
CA ALA A 116 -12.14 1.49 -6.49
C ALA A 116 -12.61 2.91 -6.83
N GLY A 117 -11.73 3.77 -7.33
CA GLY A 117 -12.05 5.16 -7.64
C GLY A 117 -11.98 6.08 -6.41
N GLY A 118 -12.47 7.32 -6.58
CA GLY A 118 -12.42 8.36 -5.55
C GLY A 118 -11.04 9.00 -5.40
N PHE A 119 -10.90 9.88 -4.41
CA PHE A 119 -9.63 10.54 -4.07
C PHE A 119 -8.83 9.69 -3.08
N SER A 120 -8.45 8.47 -3.52
CA SER A 120 -7.69 7.54 -2.71
C SER A 120 -6.58 6.85 -3.49
N GLY A 121 -5.51 6.45 -2.80
CA GLY A 121 -4.37 5.81 -3.45
C GLY A 121 -3.37 5.22 -2.47
N ILE A 122 -2.26 4.78 -3.04
CA ILE A 122 -1.09 4.33 -2.29
C ILE A 122 0.10 5.23 -2.61
N VAL A 123 0.85 5.63 -1.59
CA VAL A 123 2.04 6.46 -1.74
C VAL A 123 3.21 5.60 -2.16
N MET A 124 3.73 5.89 -3.34
CA MET A 124 4.91 5.25 -3.92
C MET A 124 6.20 6.04 -3.64
N GLY A 125 6.10 7.34 -3.41
CA GLY A 125 7.22 8.21 -3.09
C GLY A 125 6.78 9.51 -2.43
N ILE A 126 7.68 10.06 -1.59
CA ILE A 126 7.51 11.36 -0.94
C ILE A 126 8.84 12.10 -1.06
N GLN A 127 8.80 13.33 -1.51
CA GLN A 127 9.97 14.23 -1.54
C GLN A 127 9.61 15.54 -0.85
N ASN A 128 10.57 16.13 -0.14
CA ASN A 128 10.46 17.50 0.36
C ASN A 128 10.64 18.52 -0.79
N GLU A 129 10.63 19.82 -0.47
CA GLU A 129 10.80 20.88 -1.45
C GLU A 129 12.22 20.92 -2.05
N ASP A 130 13.21 20.36 -1.36
CA ASP A 130 14.60 20.21 -1.84
C ASP A 130 14.79 18.97 -2.73
N GLY A 131 13.75 18.16 -2.93
CA GLY A 131 13.79 16.93 -3.70
C GLY A 131 14.33 15.71 -2.92
N GLU A 132 14.58 15.85 -1.63
CA GLU A 132 15.07 14.77 -0.80
C GLU A 132 13.94 13.79 -0.44
N ALA A 133 14.27 12.49 -0.45
CA ALA A 133 13.32 11.44 -0.08
C ALA A 133 12.90 11.52 1.39
N VAL A 134 11.61 11.54 1.65
CA VAL A 134 11.00 11.49 2.97
C VAL A 134 10.43 10.10 3.24
N ALA A 135 10.52 9.65 4.48
CA ALA A 135 10.04 8.34 4.92
C ALA A 135 10.69 7.16 4.16
N GLY A 136 11.92 7.37 3.66
CA GLY A 136 12.71 6.34 2.96
C GLY A 136 12.22 6.02 1.55
N ARG A 137 11.35 6.86 0.97
CA ARG A 137 10.83 6.66 -0.37
C ARG A 137 11.00 7.90 -1.23
N GLY A 138 11.95 7.85 -2.16
CA GLY A 138 11.99 8.77 -3.29
C GLY A 138 10.89 8.45 -4.30
N GLY A 139 10.58 9.38 -5.19
CA GLY A 139 9.64 9.15 -6.28
C GLY A 139 10.10 8.03 -7.22
N GLY A 140 9.16 7.27 -7.75
CA GLY A 140 9.45 6.25 -8.76
C GLY A 140 9.84 6.88 -10.09
N PRO A 141 10.82 6.30 -10.84
CA PRO A 141 11.13 6.74 -12.18
C PRO A 141 9.90 6.53 -13.10
N GLY A 142 9.62 7.51 -13.94
CA GLY A 142 8.55 7.42 -14.94
C GLY A 142 7.14 7.79 -14.46
N ALA A 143 6.98 8.28 -13.24
CA ALA A 143 5.70 8.84 -12.81
C ALA A 143 5.35 10.09 -13.63
N LYS A 144 4.11 10.17 -14.12
CA LYS A 144 3.62 11.36 -14.82
C LYS A 144 3.45 12.50 -13.83
N ASP A 145 3.97 13.68 -14.15
CA ASP A 145 3.69 14.88 -13.35
C ASP A 145 2.30 15.41 -13.70
N LEU A 146 1.42 15.39 -12.71
CA LEU A 146 0.04 15.87 -12.82
C LEU A 146 -0.20 17.06 -11.89
N ASP A 147 0.84 17.87 -11.62
CA ASP A 147 0.69 19.06 -10.80
C ASP A 147 -0.31 20.03 -11.45
N GLY A 148 -1.30 20.45 -10.66
CA GLY A 148 -2.39 21.32 -11.14
C GLY A 148 -3.45 20.64 -12.02
N VAL A 149 -3.26 19.41 -12.48
CA VAL A 149 -4.23 18.70 -13.31
C VAL A 149 -5.36 18.13 -12.44
N PRO A 150 -6.64 18.36 -12.74
CA PRO A 150 -7.73 17.75 -12.00
C PRO A 150 -7.64 16.23 -11.99
N GLY A 151 -7.71 15.65 -10.79
CA GLY A 151 -7.68 14.22 -10.58
C GLY A 151 -9.08 13.65 -10.41
N GLY A 152 -9.88 13.67 -11.47
CA GLY A 152 -11.11 12.87 -11.49
C GLY A 152 -10.71 11.40 -11.61
N LEU A 153 -10.96 10.58 -10.55
CA LEU A 153 -10.70 9.15 -10.62
C LEU A 153 -11.89 8.47 -11.29
N GLN A 154 -11.64 7.96 -12.49
CA GLN A 154 -12.56 7.00 -13.10
C GLN A 154 -12.54 5.68 -12.30
N PRO A 155 -13.63 4.90 -12.29
CA PRO A 155 -13.68 3.61 -11.62
C PRO A 155 -12.56 2.64 -12.01
N GLU A 156 -11.92 2.86 -13.13
CA GLU A 156 -10.81 2.06 -13.67
C GLU A 156 -9.43 2.54 -13.18
N GLY A 157 -9.38 3.50 -12.25
CA GLY A 157 -8.13 3.95 -11.61
C GLY A 157 -7.24 4.84 -12.46
N ASN A 158 -7.73 5.37 -13.57
CA ASN A 158 -7.00 6.33 -14.39
C ASN A 158 -7.34 7.76 -13.98
N ALA A 159 -6.32 8.59 -13.73
CA ALA A 159 -6.53 10.03 -13.66
C ALA A 159 -7.04 10.52 -15.03
N VAL A 160 -8.12 11.29 -15.04
CA VAL A 160 -8.61 11.92 -16.27
C VAL A 160 -7.58 12.97 -16.69
N LEU A 161 -6.89 12.73 -17.78
CA LEU A 161 -6.04 13.75 -18.38
C LEU A 161 -6.90 14.76 -19.12
N PRO A 162 -6.58 16.07 -19.08
CA PRO A 162 -7.29 17.08 -19.87
C PRO A 162 -7.32 16.67 -21.35
N GLY A 163 -8.51 16.63 -21.94
CA GLY A 163 -8.70 16.26 -23.36
C GLY A 163 -9.18 14.84 -23.61
N GLN A 164 -9.37 13.99 -22.60
CA GLN A 164 -10.12 12.74 -22.74
C GLN A 164 -11.59 12.99 -22.37
N GLU A 165 -12.31 13.67 -23.25
CA GLU A 165 -13.78 13.63 -23.19
C GLU A 165 -14.25 12.23 -23.50
N SER A 166 -15.10 11.70 -22.64
CA SER A 166 -15.81 10.42 -22.85
C SER A 166 -16.52 10.44 -24.19
N ARG A 167 -16.08 9.59 -25.08
CA ARG A 167 -16.85 9.25 -26.30
C ARG A 167 -17.89 8.19 -25.99
#